data_2e7bf5fc182684ee954c12e4e19f9e50
#
_entry.id   2e7bf5fc182684ee954c12e4e19f9e50
#
_cell.length_a   1.000
_cell.length_b   1.000
_cell.length_c   1.000
_cell.angle_alpha   90.00
_cell.angle_beta   90.00
_cell.angle_gamma   90.00
#
_symmetry.space_group_name_H-M   'P 1'
#
loop_
_entity.id
_entity.type
_entity.pdbx_description
1 polymer ?
#
loop_
_entity_poly.entity_id
_entity_poly.type
_entity_poly.pdbx_seq_one_letter_code
_entity_poly.pdbx_strand_id
1 'polypeptide(L)'
;MEYVLSTAEMLLPDCTIPMILVITMTIREPLEFSIFPSLLLITTLFRLGINVSTTRNILSQGGSSGRVIAAFGDFVLRGNVVVGLIIFLIIVLMQFIVITKGAERVAEVAARFNLDAMSGKQMAIDADLSSGLINETQAKERRAKVQREADFYGAMDGATKIVKGDAVMSLITTAINLIGGSIIGIVQSGS
;
A
#
# COMPACT_ATOMS: atom_id res chain seq x y z
N MET A 1 -11.74 19.70 14.43
CA MET A 1 -10.75 19.33 13.40
C MET A 1 -10.22 17.90 13.63
N GLU A 2 -9.93 17.51 14.89
CA GLU A 2 -9.47 16.18 15.27
C GLU A 2 -10.48 15.04 14.96
N TYR A 3 -11.78 15.29 15.13
CA TYR A 3 -12.84 14.32 14.81
C TYR A 3 -12.95 14.02 13.32
N VAL A 4 -12.71 15.00 12.45
CA VAL A 4 -12.75 14.82 11.00
C VAL A 4 -11.54 14.04 10.53
N LEU A 5 -10.36 14.29 11.11
CA LEU A 5 -9.14 13.53 10.84
C LEU A 5 -9.26 12.08 11.31
N SER A 6 -9.75 11.82 12.53
CA SER A 6 -9.97 10.48 13.07
C SER A 6 -11.00 9.67 12.26
N THR A 7 -12.07 10.32 11.79
CA THR A 7 -13.07 9.67 10.94
C THR A 7 -12.55 9.42 9.53
N ALA A 8 -11.72 10.34 9.00
CA ALA A 8 -11.02 10.15 7.73
C ALA A 8 -9.96 9.03 7.80
N GLU A 9 -9.28 8.89 8.94
CA GLU A 9 -8.35 7.79 9.23
C GLU A 9 -9.00 6.41 9.14
N MET A 10 -10.24 6.30 9.57
CA MET A 10 -10.98 5.03 9.58
C MET A 10 -11.67 4.73 8.24
N LEU A 11 -12.11 5.77 7.52
CA LEU A 11 -12.90 5.62 6.28
C LEU A 11 -12.03 5.60 5.01
N LEU A 12 -10.88 6.30 4.99
CA LEU A 12 -10.06 6.40 3.78
C LEU A 12 -9.37 5.08 3.37
N PRO A 13 -8.77 4.29 4.27
CA PRO A 13 -8.23 2.98 3.88
C PRO A 13 -9.31 2.00 3.47
N ASP A 14 -10.45 2.02 4.15
CA ASP A 14 -11.52 1.03 3.94
C ASP A 14 -12.35 1.30 2.68
N CYS A 15 -12.52 2.56 2.27
CA CYS A 15 -13.23 2.90 1.05
C CYS A 15 -12.34 2.96 -0.20
N THR A 16 -11.07 3.37 -0.06
CA THR A 16 -10.16 3.46 -1.21
C THR A 16 -9.73 2.09 -1.71
N ILE A 17 -9.51 1.12 -0.84
CA ILE A 17 -9.10 -0.24 -1.23
C ILE A 17 -10.18 -0.93 -2.07
N PRO A 18 -11.45 -1.05 -1.65
CA PRO A 18 -12.49 -1.66 -2.47
C PRO A 18 -12.77 -0.88 -3.74
N MET A 19 -12.69 0.46 -3.72
CA MET A 19 -12.85 1.27 -4.91
C MET A 19 -11.74 1.02 -5.93
N ILE A 20 -10.48 0.96 -5.52
CA ILE A 20 -9.34 0.63 -6.37
C ILE A 20 -9.51 -0.80 -6.91
N LEU A 21 -9.94 -1.75 -6.08
CA LEU A 21 -10.16 -3.14 -6.49
C LEU A 21 -11.26 -3.24 -7.55
N VAL A 22 -12.37 -2.54 -7.40
CA VAL A 22 -13.44 -2.48 -8.41
C VAL A 22 -12.93 -1.86 -9.72
N ILE A 23 -12.16 -0.77 -9.64
CA ILE A 23 -11.56 -0.13 -10.81
C ILE A 23 -10.62 -1.11 -11.52
N THR A 24 -9.73 -1.79 -10.79
CA THR A 24 -8.76 -2.75 -11.38
C THR A 24 -9.45 -3.94 -12.03
N MET A 25 -10.61 -4.36 -11.54
CA MET A 25 -11.41 -5.43 -12.18
C MET A 25 -12.13 -4.98 -13.46
N THR A 26 -12.31 -3.69 -13.66
CA THR A 26 -13.01 -3.13 -14.83
C THR A 26 -12.05 -2.81 -15.99
N ILE A 27 -10.76 -2.63 -15.69
CA ILE A 27 -9.71 -2.26 -16.64
C ILE A 27 -9.31 -3.46 -17.49
N ARG A 28 -9.22 -3.26 -18.79
CA ARG A 28 -8.79 -4.29 -19.76
C ARG A 28 -7.30 -4.22 -20.08
N GLU A 29 -6.74 -3.02 -20.14
CA GLU A 29 -5.32 -2.79 -20.42
C GLU A 29 -4.66 -2.05 -19.25
N PRO A 30 -3.44 -2.45 -18.81
CA PRO A 30 -2.74 -1.81 -17.69
C PRO A 30 -2.54 -0.30 -17.87
N LEU A 31 -2.38 0.15 -19.13
CA LEU A 31 -2.18 1.57 -19.46
C LEU A 31 -3.41 2.45 -19.27
N GLU A 32 -4.62 1.88 -19.21
CA GLU A 32 -5.84 2.64 -18.91
C GLU A 32 -5.78 3.24 -17.50
N PHE A 33 -5.00 2.65 -16.61
CA PHE A 33 -4.80 3.13 -15.24
C PHE A 33 -3.33 3.52 -14.97
N SER A 34 -2.71 4.23 -15.90
CA SER A 34 -1.30 4.67 -15.81
C SER A 34 -0.98 5.53 -14.59
N ILE A 35 -1.99 6.15 -13.98
CA ILE A 35 -1.91 6.97 -12.75
C ILE A 35 -1.75 6.10 -11.48
N PHE A 36 -1.99 4.80 -11.55
CA PHE A 36 -2.02 3.91 -10.39
C PHE A 36 -0.74 3.93 -9.53
N PRO A 37 0.49 3.86 -10.08
CA PRO A 37 1.70 3.95 -9.28
C PRO A 37 1.80 5.26 -8.49
N SER A 38 1.45 6.38 -9.10
CA SER A 38 1.45 7.70 -8.43
C SER A 38 0.38 7.79 -7.34
N LEU A 39 -0.80 7.22 -7.58
CA LEU A 39 -1.88 7.16 -6.61
C LEU A 39 -1.48 6.32 -5.38
N LEU A 40 -0.81 5.17 -5.60
CA LEU A 40 -0.25 4.36 -4.53
C LEU A 40 0.75 5.15 -3.67
N LEU A 41 1.66 5.90 -4.31
CA LEU A 41 2.63 6.73 -3.59
C LEU A 41 1.97 7.79 -2.73
N ILE A 42 1.01 8.54 -3.29
CA ILE A 42 0.29 9.59 -2.56
C ILE A 42 -0.47 9.02 -1.37
N THR A 43 -1.20 7.93 -1.59
CA THR A 43 -1.97 7.25 -0.53
C THR A 43 -1.05 6.72 0.56
N THR A 44 0.10 6.17 0.21
CA THR A 44 1.09 5.65 1.15
C THR A 44 1.70 6.77 1.99
N LEU A 45 2.09 7.89 1.36
CA LEU A 45 2.62 9.06 2.08
C LEU A 45 1.57 9.67 3.02
N PHE A 46 0.32 9.74 2.59
CA PHE A 46 -0.78 10.22 3.42
C PHE A 46 -0.98 9.31 4.64
N ARG A 47 -1.00 7.98 4.43
CA ARG A 47 -1.09 7.00 5.51
C ARG A 47 0.06 7.11 6.50
N LEU A 48 1.28 7.31 6.02
CA LEU A 48 2.46 7.50 6.86
C LEU A 48 2.32 8.77 7.73
N GLY A 49 1.85 9.88 7.16
CA GLY A 49 1.57 11.11 7.91
C GLY A 49 0.53 10.91 9.01
N ILE A 50 -0.54 10.17 8.72
CA ILE A 50 -1.57 9.79 9.68
C ILE A 50 -0.98 8.94 10.80
N ASN A 51 -0.23 7.89 10.48
CA ASN A 51 0.39 7.00 11.46
C ASN A 51 1.30 7.78 12.44
N VAL A 52 2.10 8.72 11.94
CA VAL A 52 2.95 9.57 12.79
C VAL A 52 2.12 10.48 13.70
N SER A 53 1.05 11.07 13.18
CA SER A 53 0.13 11.92 13.93
C SER A 53 -0.58 11.14 15.05
N THR A 54 -1.10 9.95 14.72
CA THR A 54 -1.78 9.06 15.67
C THR A 54 -0.82 8.58 16.76
N THR A 55 0.40 8.19 16.39
CA THR A 55 1.46 7.82 17.34
C THR A 55 1.75 8.94 18.33
N ARG A 56 1.94 10.15 17.83
CA ARG A 56 2.15 11.32 18.69
C ARG A 56 0.99 11.53 19.65
N ASN A 57 -0.24 11.39 19.17
CA ASN A 57 -1.44 11.59 19.99
C ASN A 57 -1.54 10.52 21.10
N ILE A 58 -1.33 9.25 20.78
CA ILE A 58 -1.34 8.14 21.74
C ILE A 58 -0.27 8.34 22.83
N LEU A 59 0.96 8.70 22.44
CA LEU A 59 2.05 8.87 23.39
C LEU A 59 1.92 10.14 24.23
N SER A 60 1.35 11.23 23.68
CA SER A 60 1.20 12.52 24.40
C SER A 60 0.00 12.55 25.34
N GLN A 61 -1.05 11.77 25.07
CA GLN A 61 -2.29 11.75 25.87
C GLN A 61 -2.42 10.53 26.79
N GLY A 62 -1.32 9.85 27.11
CA GLY A 62 -1.31 8.74 28.05
C GLY A 62 -2.15 7.53 27.63
N GLY A 63 -2.19 7.23 26.32
CA GLY A 63 -2.91 6.07 25.78
C GLY A 63 -4.38 6.31 25.42
N SER A 64 -4.86 7.56 25.49
CA SER A 64 -6.21 7.91 25.03
C SER A 64 -6.26 7.89 23.49
N SER A 65 -6.67 6.78 22.94
CA SER A 65 -6.75 6.54 21.48
C SER A 65 -8.09 6.99 20.86
N GLY A 66 -8.85 7.85 21.54
CA GLY A 66 -10.16 8.28 21.07
C GLY A 66 -11.30 7.27 21.31
N ARG A 67 -12.52 7.80 21.43
CA ARG A 67 -13.71 6.99 21.82
C ARG A 67 -14.05 5.87 20.85
N VAL A 68 -13.81 6.07 19.56
CA VAL A 68 -14.13 5.07 18.51
C VAL A 68 -13.17 3.89 18.57
N ILE A 69 -11.87 4.15 18.72
CA ILE A 69 -10.85 3.11 18.83
C ILE A 69 -11.03 2.32 20.12
N ALA A 70 -11.34 3.02 21.23
CA ALA A 70 -11.65 2.38 22.50
C ALA A 70 -12.88 1.46 22.38
N ALA A 71 -13.99 1.93 21.80
CA ALA A 71 -15.20 1.13 21.61
C ALA A 71 -14.97 -0.08 20.69
N PHE A 72 -14.18 0.06 19.64
CA PHE A 72 -13.79 -1.06 18.78
C PHE A 72 -12.86 -2.04 19.52
N GLY A 73 -11.91 -1.54 20.29
CA GLY A 73 -11.07 -2.34 21.16
C GLY A 73 -11.89 -3.17 22.15
N ASP A 74 -12.83 -2.56 22.86
CA ASP A 74 -13.73 -3.24 23.80
C ASP A 74 -14.58 -4.32 23.12
N PHE A 75 -15.05 -4.04 21.90
CA PHE A 75 -15.81 -5.01 21.10
C PHE A 75 -14.95 -6.23 20.72
N VAL A 76 -13.71 -6.02 20.27
CA VAL A 76 -12.79 -7.10 19.86
C VAL A 76 -12.27 -7.87 21.06
N LEU A 77 -11.90 -7.18 22.14
CA LEU A 77 -11.32 -7.77 23.36
C LEU A 77 -12.36 -8.50 24.20
N ARG A 78 -13.63 -8.09 24.15
CA ARG A 78 -14.71 -8.59 25.02
C ARG A 78 -14.28 -8.72 26.47
N GLY A 79 -13.46 -7.80 26.97
CA GLY A 79 -12.93 -7.80 28.33
C GLY A 79 -11.77 -8.76 28.59
N ASN A 80 -11.28 -9.50 27.60
CA ASN A 80 -10.14 -10.41 27.76
C ASN A 80 -8.92 -9.96 26.97
N VAL A 81 -7.98 -9.31 27.65
CA VAL A 81 -6.76 -8.77 27.08
C VAL A 81 -5.89 -9.84 26.39
N VAL A 82 -5.89 -11.07 26.92
CA VAL A 82 -5.09 -12.17 26.36
C VAL A 82 -5.61 -12.58 24.99
N VAL A 83 -6.94 -12.68 24.83
CA VAL A 83 -7.57 -12.99 23.54
C VAL A 83 -7.26 -11.89 22.51
N GLY A 84 -7.35 -10.63 22.93
CA GLY A 84 -7.01 -9.50 22.06
C GLY A 84 -5.55 -9.49 21.61
N LEU A 85 -4.62 -9.83 22.52
CA LEU A 85 -3.21 -9.94 22.17
C LEU A 85 -2.95 -11.05 21.15
N ILE A 86 -3.61 -12.19 21.28
CA ILE A 86 -3.49 -13.30 20.33
C ILE A 86 -4.02 -12.89 18.96
N ILE A 87 -5.22 -12.30 18.90
CA ILE A 87 -5.82 -11.82 17.65
C ILE A 87 -4.91 -10.78 16.99
N PHE A 88 -4.39 -9.82 17.76
CA PHE A 88 -3.46 -8.82 17.30
C PHE A 88 -2.20 -9.43 16.68
N LEU A 89 -1.57 -10.40 17.35
CA LEU A 89 -0.40 -11.11 16.83
C LEU A 89 -0.70 -11.85 15.51
N ILE A 90 -1.86 -12.50 15.42
CA ILE A 90 -2.29 -13.17 14.18
C ILE A 90 -2.43 -12.15 13.05
N ILE A 91 -3.09 -11.02 13.28
CA ILE A 91 -3.26 -9.96 12.26
C ILE A 91 -1.91 -9.41 11.82
N VAL A 92 -1.01 -9.10 12.76
CA VAL A 92 0.35 -8.59 12.47
C VAL A 92 1.15 -9.60 11.64
N LEU A 93 1.13 -10.88 12.01
CA LEU A 93 1.82 -11.93 11.26
C LEU A 93 1.24 -12.11 9.85
N MET A 94 -0.08 -12.12 9.71
CA MET A 94 -0.74 -12.20 8.41
C MET A 94 -0.37 -11.00 7.54
N GLN A 95 -0.45 -9.79 8.08
CA GLN A 95 -0.09 -8.57 7.36
C GLN A 95 1.38 -8.59 6.93
N PHE A 96 2.28 -9.01 7.81
CA PHE A 96 3.71 -9.12 7.50
C PHE A 96 3.96 -10.13 6.38
N ILE A 97 3.41 -11.34 6.45
CA ILE A 97 3.64 -12.39 5.45
C ILE A 97 3.04 -12.01 4.10
N VAL A 98 1.80 -11.53 4.08
CA VAL A 98 1.08 -11.20 2.84
C VAL A 98 1.75 -10.02 2.12
N ILE A 99 2.07 -8.93 2.83
CA ILE A 99 2.62 -7.72 2.20
C ILE A 99 4.08 -7.92 1.84
N THR A 100 4.91 -8.45 2.77
CA THR A 100 6.37 -8.49 2.56
C THR A 100 6.83 -9.64 1.66
N LYS A 101 6.11 -10.77 1.64
CA LYS A 101 6.52 -11.94 0.86
C LYS A 101 5.60 -12.25 -0.33
N GLY A 102 4.31 -11.87 -0.24
CA GLY A 102 3.33 -12.19 -1.28
C GLY A 102 3.28 -11.12 -2.37
N ALA A 103 2.75 -9.96 -2.07
CA ALA A 103 2.44 -8.92 -3.05
C ALA A 103 3.69 -8.38 -3.77
N GLU A 104 4.79 -8.14 -3.02
CA GLU A 104 6.04 -7.65 -3.60
C GLU A 104 6.60 -8.63 -4.64
N ARG A 105 6.65 -9.91 -4.31
CA ARG A 105 7.22 -10.92 -5.22
C ARG A 105 6.43 -11.04 -6.50
N VAL A 106 5.11 -11.00 -6.43
CA VAL A 106 4.23 -11.04 -7.61
C VAL A 106 4.45 -9.80 -8.48
N ALA A 107 4.49 -8.60 -7.90
CA ALA A 107 4.70 -7.35 -8.63
C ALA A 107 6.10 -7.30 -9.28
N GLU A 108 7.15 -7.69 -8.55
CA GLU A 108 8.52 -7.76 -9.07
C GLU A 108 8.63 -8.70 -10.27
N VAL A 109 8.10 -9.90 -10.15
CA VAL A 109 8.14 -10.91 -11.21
C VAL A 109 7.34 -10.45 -12.43
N ALA A 110 6.14 -9.90 -12.22
CA ALA A 110 5.32 -9.39 -13.32
C ALA A 110 6.01 -8.22 -14.06
N ALA A 111 6.61 -7.28 -13.32
CA ALA A 111 7.37 -6.17 -13.90
C ALA A 111 8.56 -6.70 -14.72
N ARG A 112 9.34 -7.62 -14.15
CA ARG A 112 10.51 -8.20 -14.81
C ARG A 112 10.14 -8.91 -16.11
N PHE A 113 9.12 -9.77 -16.12
CA PHE A 113 8.69 -10.45 -17.34
C PHE A 113 8.25 -9.48 -18.44
N ASN A 114 7.56 -8.41 -18.08
CA ASN A 114 7.13 -7.40 -19.06
C ASN A 114 8.30 -6.57 -19.59
N LEU A 115 9.27 -6.23 -18.75
CA LEU A 115 10.48 -5.53 -19.17
C LEU A 115 11.40 -6.41 -20.04
N ASP A 116 11.57 -7.68 -19.68
CA ASP A 116 12.35 -8.63 -20.47
C ASP A 116 11.71 -8.89 -21.85
N ALA A 117 10.38 -8.91 -21.93
CA ALA A 117 9.65 -9.07 -23.19
C ALA A 117 9.71 -7.82 -24.11
N MET A 118 10.16 -6.66 -23.61
CA MET A 118 10.17 -5.40 -24.36
C MET A 118 11.05 -5.48 -25.61
N SER A 119 12.24 -6.06 -25.50
CA SER A 119 13.15 -6.22 -26.65
C SER A 119 12.53 -7.10 -27.76
N GLY A 120 11.84 -8.17 -27.38
CA GLY A 120 11.12 -9.01 -28.33
C GLY A 120 9.96 -8.29 -29.02
N LYS A 121 9.20 -7.47 -28.30
CA LYS A 121 8.14 -6.64 -28.86
C LYS A 121 8.69 -5.61 -29.84
N GLN A 122 9.84 -4.98 -29.56
CA GLN A 122 10.49 -4.04 -30.47
C GLN A 122 10.99 -4.74 -31.73
N MET A 123 11.62 -5.90 -31.62
CA MET A 123 12.05 -6.70 -32.78
C MET A 123 10.88 -7.13 -33.66
N ALA A 124 9.75 -7.51 -33.08
CA ALA A 124 8.54 -7.84 -33.83
C ALA A 124 8.00 -6.63 -34.62
N ILE A 125 8.02 -5.43 -34.03
CA ILE A 125 7.60 -4.20 -34.69
C ILE A 125 8.54 -3.89 -35.87
N ASP A 126 9.84 -4.09 -35.72
CA ASP A 126 10.83 -3.86 -36.76
C ASP A 126 10.67 -4.88 -37.93
N ALA A 127 10.37 -6.13 -37.62
CA ALA A 127 10.06 -7.14 -38.61
C ALA A 127 8.76 -6.82 -39.38
N ASP A 128 7.69 -6.41 -38.71
CA ASP A 128 6.44 -6.00 -39.32
C ASP A 128 6.64 -4.78 -40.25
N LEU A 129 7.45 -3.81 -39.85
CA LEU A 129 7.79 -2.65 -40.67
C LEU A 129 8.61 -3.05 -41.91
N SER A 130 9.61 -3.92 -41.73
CA SER A 130 10.49 -4.38 -42.81
C SER A 130 9.75 -5.24 -43.84
N SER A 131 8.75 -5.99 -43.40
CA SER A 131 7.88 -6.79 -44.29
C SER A 131 6.75 -6.00 -44.96
N GLY A 132 6.60 -4.72 -44.62
CA GLY A 132 5.56 -3.85 -45.16
C GLY A 132 4.16 -4.10 -44.58
N LEU A 133 4.02 -4.88 -43.50
CA LEU A 133 2.76 -5.13 -42.81
C LEU A 133 2.24 -3.89 -42.09
N ILE A 134 3.14 -3.01 -41.65
CA ILE A 134 2.83 -1.73 -41.03
C ILE A 134 3.64 -0.60 -41.65
N ASN A 135 3.12 0.62 -41.57
CA ASN A 135 3.84 1.82 -42.02
C ASN A 135 4.65 2.45 -40.87
N GLU A 136 5.51 3.42 -41.19
CA GLU A 136 6.38 4.10 -40.23
C GLU A 136 5.58 4.77 -39.09
N THR A 137 4.42 5.35 -39.40
CA THR A 137 3.55 5.99 -38.39
C THR A 137 3.02 4.98 -37.39
N GLN A 138 2.55 3.84 -37.89
CA GLN A 138 2.06 2.74 -37.05
C GLN A 138 3.21 2.12 -36.23
N ALA A 139 4.40 1.97 -36.80
CA ALA A 139 5.58 1.48 -36.10
C ALA A 139 5.95 2.41 -34.93
N LYS A 140 5.96 3.72 -35.18
CA LYS A 140 6.23 4.76 -34.18
C LYS A 140 5.19 4.71 -33.03
N GLU A 141 3.93 4.57 -33.35
CA GLU A 141 2.85 4.47 -32.36
C GLU A 141 2.99 3.20 -31.49
N ARG A 142 3.24 2.03 -32.13
CA ARG A 142 3.46 0.77 -31.41
C ARG A 142 4.70 0.82 -30.51
N ARG A 143 5.81 1.39 -30.97
CA ARG A 143 7.01 1.60 -30.14
C ARG A 143 6.71 2.50 -28.94
N ALA A 144 5.98 3.60 -29.14
CA ALA A 144 5.57 4.48 -28.06
C ALA A 144 4.65 3.79 -27.04
N LYS A 145 3.77 2.85 -27.49
CA LYS A 145 2.96 2.02 -26.60
C LYS A 145 3.83 1.09 -25.76
N VAL A 146 4.77 0.40 -26.38
CA VAL A 146 5.72 -0.50 -25.67
C VAL A 146 6.56 0.28 -24.65
N GLN A 147 7.02 1.48 -25.01
CA GLN A 147 7.76 2.33 -24.06
C GLN A 147 6.89 2.74 -22.87
N ARG A 148 5.65 3.17 -23.09
CA ARG A 148 4.72 3.52 -21.99
C ARG A 148 4.40 2.31 -21.09
N GLU A 149 4.29 1.11 -21.66
CA GLU A 149 4.15 -0.11 -20.87
C GLU A 149 5.36 -0.34 -19.96
N ALA A 150 6.58 -0.19 -20.49
CA ALA A 150 7.81 -0.34 -19.72
C ALA A 150 7.92 0.69 -18.59
N ASP A 151 7.62 1.95 -18.89
CA ASP A 151 7.62 3.04 -17.90
C ASP A 151 6.60 2.78 -16.79
N PHE A 152 5.40 2.28 -17.14
CA PHE A 152 4.37 1.91 -16.18
C PHE A 152 4.83 0.78 -15.24
N TYR A 153 5.38 -0.31 -15.79
CA TYR A 153 5.84 -1.45 -14.97
C TYR A 153 7.06 -1.07 -14.12
N GLY A 154 7.95 -0.22 -14.62
CA GLY A 154 9.07 0.32 -13.85
C GLY A 154 8.60 1.19 -12.67
N ALA A 155 7.64 2.08 -12.92
CA ALA A 155 7.03 2.90 -11.88
C ALA A 155 6.28 2.04 -10.85
N MET A 156 5.61 0.97 -11.29
CA MET A 156 4.88 0.05 -10.42
C MET A 156 5.81 -0.73 -9.49
N ASP A 157 6.95 -1.22 -9.99
CA ASP A 157 7.97 -1.86 -9.15
C ASP A 157 8.49 -0.91 -8.06
N GLY A 158 8.78 0.34 -8.43
CA GLY A 158 9.19 1.37 -7.49
C GLY A 158 8.11 1.67 -6.43
N ALA A 159 6.87 1.86 -6.84
CA ALA A 159 5.75 2.11 -5.94
C ALA A 159 5.53 0.94 -4.96
N THR A 160 5.60 -0.30 -5.42
CA THR A 160 5.44 -1.50 -4.58
C THR A 160 6.52 -1.59 -3.49
N LYS A 161 7.76 -1.22 -3.79
CA LYS A 161 8.85 -1.16 -2.79
C LYS A 161 8.58 -0.13 -1.70
N ILE A 162 8.00 1.02 -2.06
CA ILE A 162 7.64 2.06 -1.08
C ILE A 162 6.47 1.59 -0.21
N VAL A 163 5.44 0.98 -0.78
CA VAL A 163 4.31 0.39 -0.02
C VAL A 163 4.80 -0.66 0.97
N LYS A 164 5.76 -1.51 0.57
CA LYS A 164 6.38 -2.47 1.50
C LYS A 164 7.12 -1.76 2.63
N GLY A 165 7.90 -0.72 2.32
CA GLY A 165 8.59 0.09 3.32
C GLY A 165 7.62 0.68 4.34
N ASP A 166 6.50 1.23 3.90
CA ASP A 166 5.45 1.76 4.77
C ASP A 166 4.82 0.67 5.66
N ALA A 167 4.55 -0.51 5.12
CA ALA A 167 4.02 -1.63 5.90
C ALA A 167 4.98 -2.05 7.02
N VAL A 168 6.30 -2.11 6.75
CA VAL A 168 7.31 -2.41 7.77
C VAL A 168 7.39 -1.30 8.80
N MET A 169 7.36 -0.03 8.38
CA MET A 169 7.34 1.13 9.29
C MET A 169 6.10 1.13 10.18
N SER A 170 4.94 0.78 9.64
CA SER A 170 3.70 0.65 10.42
C SER A 170 3.81 -0.40 11.53
N LEU A 171 4.44 -1.56 11.24
CA LEU A 171 4.69 -2.60 12.25
C LEU A 171 5.65 -2.12 13.36
N ILE A 172 6.73 -1.44 12.98
CA ILE A 172 7.69 -0.86 13.94
C ILE A 172 7.00 0.19 14.81
N THR A 173 6.22 1.08 14.21
CA THR A 173 5.45 2.11 14.91
C THR A 173 4.46 1.50 15.91
N THR A 174 3.77 0.42 15.52
CA THR A 174 2.85 -0.30 16.40
C THR A 174 3.58 -0.91 17.59
N ALA A 175 4.76 -1.50 17.38
CA ALA A 175 5.58 -2.03 18.46
C ALA A 175 6.06 -0.91 19.41
N ILE A 176 6.49 0.23 18.88
CA ILE A 176 6.88 1.40 19.68
C ILE A 176 5.70 1.92 20.48
N ASN A 177 4.51 2.01 19.90
CA ASN A 177 3.31 2.46 20.59
C ASN A 177 2.90 1.51 21.72
N LEU A 178 3.02 0.20 21.50
CA LEU A 178 2.71 -0.80 22.53
C LEU A 178 3.69 -0.69 23.72
N ILE A 179 4.99 -0.65 23.45
CA ILE A 179 6.04 -0.56 24.47
C ILE A 179 6.01 0.81 25.14
N GLY A 180 6.04 1.87 24.38
CA GLY A 180 6.06 3.26 24.85
C GLY A 180 4.79 3.62 25.63
N GLY A 181 3.62 3.24 25.11
CA GLY A 181 2.35 3.44 25.79
C GLY A 181 2.25 2.67 27.12
N SER A 182 2.79 1.44 27.17
CA SER A 182 2.84 0.67 28.41
C SER A 182 3.74 1.32 29.46
N ILE A 183 4.93 1.79 29.08
CA ILE A 183 5.85 2.48 29.98
C ILE A 183 5.24 3.78 30.51
N ILE A 184 4.67 4.60 29.64
CA ILE A 184 4.04 5.86 30.01
C ILE A 184 2.84 5.59 30.96
N GLY A 185 2.03 4.59 30.66
CA GLY A 185 0.90 4.19 31.50
C GLY A 185 1.35 3.78 32.91
N ILE A 186 2.42 3.01 33.04
CA ILE A 186 2.98 2.60 34.36
C ILE A 186 3.52 3.82 35.11
N VAL A 187 4.24 4.71 34.45
CA VAL A 187 4.81 5.91 35.09
C VAL A 187 3.72 6.88 35.57
N GLN A 188 2.65 7.03 34.79
CA GLN A 188 1.52 7.92 35.16
C GLN A 188 0.59 7.31 36.22
N SER A 189 0.47 5.97 36.27
CA SER A 189 -0.35 5.30 37.29
C SER A 189 0.38 5.13 38.61
N GLY A 190 1.69 5.29 38.67
CA GLY A 190 2.54 5.15 39.86
C GLY A 190 2.87 6.50 40.54
N SER A 191 2.37 7.62 40.03
CA SER A 191 2.44 8.94 40.65
C SER A 191 1.03 9.39 41.09
#